data_8e26f9ff5fd67a3a35f85ec18bb16174
#
_entry.id   8e26f9ff5fd67a3a35f85ec18bb16174
#
_cell.length_a   1.000
_cell.length_b   1.000
_cell.length_c   1.000
_cell.angle_alpha   90.00
_cell.angle_beta   90.00
_cell.angle_gamma   90.00
#
_symmetry.space_group_name_H-M   'P 1'
#
loop_
_entity.id
_entity.type
_entity.pdbx_description
1 polymer ?
#
loop_
_entity_poly.entity_id
_entity_poly.type
_entity_poly.pdbx_seq_one_letter_code
_entity_poly.pdbx_strand_id
1 'polypeptide(L)'
;MTCADTKKYLEEFLPLIEEIPNDRKIVIAPPFTAISTFSNYTNFDYLNIASQNIHWEDKGAFTAEISPNMLIEHKVKYAIVGHSEPRKYFSESDEQINKRAVFAQSSGLTPIVCVGETLEQRERGEADRVITRQVEQGLENTDPSNLIV
;
A
#
# COMPACT_ATOMS: atom_id res chain seq x y z
N MET A 1 -15.71 -4.10 -1.18
CA MET A 1 -16.19 -3.82 0.18
C MET A 1 -16.79 -2.42 0.19
N THR A 2 -18.08 -2.28 0.55
CA THR A 2 -18.75 -0.99 0.73
C THR A 2 -18.42 -0.38 2.11
N CYS A 3 -18.80 0.87 2.37
CA CYS A 3 -18.65 1.44 3.71
C CYS A 3 -19.44 0.66 4.78
N ALA A 4 -20.61 0.12 4.42
CA ALA A 4 -21.42 -0.70 5.34
C ALA A 4 -20.71 -2.03 5.66
N ASP A 5 -20.14 -2.70 4.64
CA ASP A 5 -19.36 -3.92 4.84
C ASP A 5 -18.10 -3.65 5.69
N THR A 6 -17.46 -2.49 5.48
CA THR A 6 -16.28 -2.09 6.26
C THR A 6 -16.64 -1.88 7.72
N LYS A 7 -17.75 -1.21 8.00
CA LYS A 7 -18.23 -1.01 9.37
C LYS A 7 -18.51 -2.35 10.06
N LYS A 8 -19.27 -3.23 9.41
CA LYS A 8 -19.56 -4.57 9.94
C LYS A 8 -18.27 -5.37 10.20
N TYR A 9 -17.34 -5.35 9.23
CA TYR A 9 -16.04 -6.01 9.40
C TYR A 9 -15.29 -5.50 10.63
N LEU A 10 -15.25 -4.18 10.84
CA LEU A 10 -14.55 -3.58 11.98
C LEU A 10 -15.23 -3.92 13.31
N GLU A 11 -16.55 -3.91 13.38
CA GLU A 11 -17.32 -4.30 14.57
C GLU A 11 -17.03 -5.76 14.99
N GLU A 12 -16.81 -6.65 14.02
CA GLU A 12 -16.45 -8.05 14.26
C GLU A 12 -14.94 -8.24 14.54
N PHE A 13 -14.08 -7.47 13.87
CA PHE A 13 -12.62 -7.64 13.92
C PHE A 13 -11.97 -6.98 15.15
N LEU A 14 -12.39 -5.77 15.53
CA LEU A 14 -11.73 -5.01 16.60
C LEU A 14 -11.71 -5.75 17.94
N PRO A 15 -12.80 -6.41 18.39
CA PRO A 15 -12.76 -7.18 19.63
C PRO A 15 -11.75 -8.35 19.61
N LEU A 16 -11.41 -8.87 18.43
CA LEU A 16 -10.46 -9.99 18.31
C LEU A 16 -9.00 -9.54 18.44
N ILE A 17 -8.73 -8.26 18.33
CA ILE A 17 -7.37 -7.71 18.36
C ILE A 17 -7.07 -6.90 19.63
N GLU A 18 -8.01 -6.74 20.55
CA GLU A 18 -7.83 -5.94 21.78
C GLU A 18 -6.67 -6.45 22.66
N GLU A 19 -6.39 -7.76 22.66
CA GLU A 19 -5.36 -8.38 23.47
C GLU A 19 -4.06 -8.69 22.69
N ILE A 20 -3.90 -8.14 21.48
CA ILE A 20 -2.68 -8.37 20.70
C ILE A 20 -1.50 -7.64 21.37
N PRO A 21 -0.34 -8.30 21.56
CA PRO A 21 0.85 -7.66 22.10
C PRO A 21 1.30 -6.43 21.31
N ASN A 22 1.72 -5.39 22.00
CA ASN A 22 2.14 -4.10 21.41
C ASN A 22 3.40 -4.18 20.52
N ASP A 23 4.07 -5.34 20.46
CA ASP A 23 5.20 -5.60 19.57
C ASP A 23 4.78 -5.92 18.13
N ARG A 24 3.48 -5.96 17.86
CA ARG A 24 2.90 -6.27 16.54
C ARG A 24 2.26 -5.05 15.90
N LYS A 25 2.32 -5.00 14.57
CA LYS A 25 1.60 -4.01 13.76
C LYS A 25 0.63 -4.74 12.84
N ILE A 26 -0.61 -4.27 12.84
CA ILE A 26 -1.64 -4.69 11.90
C ILE A 26 -1.83 -3.55 10.92
N VAL A 27 -1.73 -3.84 9.63
CA VAL A 27 -1.98 -2.87 8.57
C VAL A 27 -3.12 -3.42 7.70
N ILE A 28 -4.16 -2.62 7.54
CA ILE A 28 -5.31 -2.97 6.71
C ILE A 28 -5.44 -1.96 5.58
N ALA A 29 -5.62 -2.45 4.36
CA ALA A 29 -5.76 -1.64 3.16
C ALA A 29 -7.20 -1.70 2.62
N PRO A 30 -8.13 -0.88 3.13
CA PRO A 30 -9.49 -0.82 2.61
C PRO A 30 -9.50 -0.16 1.22
N PRO A 31 -10.56 -0.36 0.41
CA PRO A 31 -10.74 0.43 -0.81
C PRO A 31 -10.86 1.93 -0.50
N PHE A 32 -10.47 2.81 -1.43
CA PHE A 32 -10.45 4.26 -1.21
C PHE A 32 -11.75 4.83 -0.65
N THR A 33 -12.89 4.36 -1.16
CA THR A 33 -14.22 4.81 -0.71
C THR A 33 -14.54 4.44 0.75
N ALA A 34 -13.76 3.56 1.37
CA ALA A 34 -13.95 3.10 2.73
C ALA A 34 -12.86 3.59 3.71
N ILE A 35 -11.82 4.28 3.22
CA ILE A 35 -10.73 4.79 4.07
C ILE A 35 -11.25 5.72 5.17
N SER A 36 -12.12 6.68 4.83
CA SER A 36 -12.72 7.59 5.81
C SER A 36 -13.55 6.86 6.87
N THR A 37 -14.29 5.83 6.46
CA THR A 37 -15.03 4.98 7.40
C THR A 37 -14.06 4.26 8.34
N PHE A 38 -12.98 3.68 7.81
CA PHE A 38 -12.00 2.95 8.59
C PHE A 38 -11.24 3.86 9.56
N SER A 39 -10.87 5.08 9.16
CA SER A 39 -10.10 6.02 9.98
C SER A 39 -10.82 6.44 11.29
N ASN A 40 -12.13 6.34 11.34
CA ASN A 40 -12.92 6.60 12.54
C ASN A 40 -12.81 5.50 13.62
N TYR A 41 -12.27 4.33 13.26
CA TYR A 41 -12.13 3.17 14.15
C TYR A 41 -10.68 2.88 14.56
N THR A 42 -9.69 3.63 14.03
CA THR A 42 -8.27 3.41 14.33
C THR A 42 -7.87 4.08 15.65
N ASN A 43 -8.34 3.54 16.76
CA ASN A 43 -8.00 4.04 18.10
C ASN A 43 -6.89 3.20 18.78
N PHE A 44 -6.31 2.24 18.07
CA PHE A 44 -5.23 1.39 18.56
C PHE A 44 -3.91 1.78 17.88
N ASP A 45 -2.84 1.97 18.62
CA ASP A 45 -1.52 2.35 18.08
C ASP A 45 -0.92 1.29 17.15
N TYR A 46 -1.30 0.02 17.35
CA TYR A 46 -0.86 -1.11 16.53
C TYR A 46 -1.71 -1.34 15.29
N LEU A 47 -2.89 -0.70 15.15
CA LEU A 47 -3.76 -0.81 13.97
C LEU A 47 -3.55 0.40 13.05
N ASN A 48 -3.12 0.15 11.85
CA ASN A 48 -2.79 1.17 10.88
C ASN A 48 -3.55 0.97 9.57
N ILE A 49 -3.69 2.04 8.81
CA ILE A 49 -4.34 2.06 7.51
C ILE A 49 -3.29 2.16 6.41
N ALA A 50 -3.42 1.31 5.38
CA ALA A 50 -2.75 1.48 4.10
C ALA A 50 -3.73 1.92 3.03
N SER A 51 -3.25 2.67 2.05
CA SER A 51 -3.94 2.82 0.77
C SER A 51 -3.56 1.69 -0.18
N GLN A 52 -4.46 1.38 -1.13
CA GLN A 52 -4.19 0.39 -2.18
C GLN A 52 -3.43 0.96 -3.38
N ASN A 53 -3.22 2.28 -3.40
CA ASN A 53 -2.44 3.01 -4.39
C ASN A 53 -2.10 4.41 -3.85
N ILE A 54 -1.12 5.07 -4.46
CA ILE A 54 -0.72 6.45 -4.20
C ILE A 54 -0.15 7.06 -5.47
N HIS A 55 -0.44 8.33 -5.75
CA HIS A 55 0.18 9.04 -6.87
C HIS A 55 1.49 9.71 -6.44
N TRP A 56 2.35 10.03 -7.43
CA TRP A 56 3.65 10.67 -7.22
C TRP A 56 3.61 12.20 -7.40
N GLU A 57 2.45 12.82 -7.24
CA GLU A 57 2.25 14.25 -7.26
C GLU A 57 1.30 14.67 -6.14
N ASP A 58 1.58 15.79 -5.50
CA ASP A 58 0.72 16.32 -4.43
C ASP A 58 -0.64 16.78 -4.93
N LYS A 59 -0.67 17.36 -6.14
CA LYS A 59 -1.86 17.96 -6.73
C LYS A 59 -1.70 18.08 -8.23
N GLY A 60 -2.82 18.10 -8.93
CA GLY A 60 -2.85 18.22 -10.39
C GLY A 60 -4.08 17.57 -10.99
N ALA A 61 -4.17 17.57 -12.31
CA ALA A 61 -5.25 16.94 -13.08
C ALA A 61 -4.90 15.47 -13.38
N PHE A 62 -4.91 14.64 -12.36
CA PHE A 62 -4.59 13.21 -12.43
C PHE A 62 -5.85 12.38 -12.13
N THR A 63 -6.74 12.28 -13.10
CA THR A 63 -8.01 11.57 -12.98
C THR A 63 -7.79 10.12 -12.52
N ALA A 64 -8.55 9.67 -11.52
CA ALA A 64 -8.49 8.37 -10.85
C ALA A 64 -7.31 8.16 -9.88
N GLU A 65 -6.40 9.11 -9.74
CA GLU A 65 -5.29 9.03 -8.79
C GLU A 65 -5.63 9.67 -7.44
N ILE A 66 -4.96 9.22 -6.39
CA ILE A 66 -5.09 9.73 -5.03
C ILE A 66 -3.75 10.29 -4.57
N SER A 67 -3.73 11.56 -4.16
CA SER A 67 -2.51 12.19 -3.69
C SER A 67 -2.17 11.80 -2.23
N PRO A 68 -0.88 11.90 -1.82
CA PRO A 68 -0.49 11.68 -0.42
C PRO A 68 -1.29 12.53 0.58
N ASN A 69 -1.55 13.79 0.27
CA ASN A 69 -2.27 14.69 1.16
C ASN A 69 -3.71 14.22 1.44
N MET A 70 -4.41 13.68 0.42
CA MET A 70 -5.73 13.06 0.59
C MET A 70 -5.69 11.84 1.52
N LEU A 71 -4.59 11.07 1.49
CA LEU A 71 -4.40 9.90 2.33
C LEU A 71 -4.07 10.28 3.78
N ILE A 72 -3.17 11.24 3.96
CA ILE A 72 -2.73 11.73 5.28
C ILE A 72 -3.89 12.36 6.06
N GLU A 73 -4.79 13.10 5.40
CA GLU A 73 -6.00 13.63 6.00
C GLU A 73 -6.86 12.54 6.68
N HIS A 74 -6.82 11.32 6.13
CA HIS A 74 -7.52 10.16 6.67
C HIS A 74 -6.63 9.24 7.54
N LYS A 75 -5.52 9.75 8.08
CA LYS A 75 -4.59 9.01 8.97
C LYS A 75 -3.96 7.77 8.33
N VAL A 76 -3.92 7.70 7.01
CA VAL A 76 -3.19 6.64 6.29
C VAL A 76 -1.71 6.81 6.56
N LYS A 77 -1.04 5.72 6.94
CA LYS A 77 0.41 5.69 7.21
C LYS A 77 1.20 4.87 6.21
N TYR A 78 0.54 3.99 5.49
CA TYR A 78 1.16 3.06 4.55
C TYR A 78 0.51 3.18 3.17
N ALA A 79 1.25 2.85 2.12
CA ALA A 79 0.72 2.80 0.76
C ALA A 79 1.23 1.56 0.04
N ILE A 80 0.32 0.72 -0.47
CA ILE A 80 0.68 -0.41 -1.32
C ILE A 80 1.01 0.13 -2.71
N VAL A 81 2.17 -0.27 -3.25
CA VAL A 81 2.62 0.05 -4.60
C VAL A 81 3.14 -1.20 -5.30
N GLY A 82 2.98 -1.28 -6.61
CA GLY A 82 3.50 -2.38 -7.41
C GLY A 82 2.77 -3.71 -7.25
N HIS A 83 1.53 -3.72 -6.75
CA HIS A 83 0.73 -4.93 -6.63
C HIS A 83 0.56 -5.62 -8.00
N SER A 84 0.43 -6.94 -7.99
CA SER A 84 0.32 -7.76 -9.21
C SER A 84 -0.83 -7.35 -10.13
N GLU A 85 -1.94 -6.87 -9.58
CA GLU A 85 -3.11 -6.45 -10.37
C GLU A 85 -2.85 -5.18 -11.18
N PRO A 86 -2.36 -4.04 -10.62
CA PRO A 86 -1.95 -2.89 -11.43
C PRO A 86 -0.88 -3.22 -12.46
N ARG A 87 0.12 -4.05 -12.12
CA ARG A 87 1.11 -4.53 -13.09
C ARG A 87 0.45 -5.26 -14.25
N LYS A 88 -0.51 -6.14 -13.97
CA LYS A 88 -1.19 -6.97 -14.97
C LYS A 88 -2.23 -6.21 -15.79
N TYR A 89 -3.10 -5.43 -15.12
CA TYR A 89 -4.28 -4.85 -15.77
C TYR A 89 -4.05 -3.44 -16.31
N PHE A 90 -3.09 -2.70 -15.74
CA PHE A 90 -2.78 -1.32 -16.11
C PHE A 90 -1.35 -1.12 -16.60
N SER A 91 -0.59 -2.23 -16.79
CA SER A 91 0.79 -2.20 -17.27
C SER A 91 1.70 -1.30 -16.44
N GLU A 92 1.49 -1.28 -15.11
CA GLU A 92 2.30 -0.46 -14.21
C GLU A 92 3.75 -0.95 -14.23
N SER A 93 4.68 -0.04 -14.60
CA SER A 93 6.10 -0.35 -14.75
C SER A 93 6.86 -0.21 -13.43
N ASP A 94 8.06 -0.84 -13.35
CA ASP A 94 8.94 -0.71 -12.20
C ASP A 94 9.36 0.76 -11.96
N GLU A 95 9.51 1.57 -13.01
CA GLU A 95 9.77 3.01 -12.91
C GLU A 95 8.61 3.78 -12.25
N GLN A 96 7.36 3.47 -12.63
CA GLN A 96 6.18 4.10 -12.03
C GLN A 96 6.06 3.72 -10.55
N ILE A 97 6.32 2.46 -10.23
CA ILE A 97 6.33 1.95 -8.85
C ILE A 97 7.39 2.66 -8.02
N ASN A 98 8.58 2.83 -8.56
CA ASN A 98 9.65 3.59 -7.92
C ASN A 98 9.23 5.03 -7.62
N LYS A 99 8.68 5.76 -8.59
CA LYS A 99 8.15 7.12 -8.39
C LYS A 99 7.14 7.18 -7.25
N ARG A 100 6.20 6.21 -7.20
CA ARG A 100 5.21 6.11 -6.11
C ARG A 100 5.87 5.84 -4.77
N ALA A 101 6.84 4.92 -4.70
CA ALA A 101 7.53 4.56 -3.47
C ALA A 101 8.35 5.73 -2.90
N VAL A 102 9.18 6.37 -3.73
CA VAL A 102 9.98 7.53 -3.34
C VAL A 102 9.09 8.69 -2.89
N PHE A 103 8.00 8.96 -3.62
CA PHE A 103 7.11 10.05 -3.28
C PHE A 103 6.29 9.77 -2.02
N ALA A 104 5.87 8.53 -1.80
CA ALA A 104 5.24 8.12 -0.54
C ALA A 104 6.15 8.42 0.66
N GLN A 105 7.43 8.02 0.59
CA GLN A 105 8.41 8.29 1.66
C GLN A 105 8.64 9.78 1.88
N SER A 106 8.83 10.55 0.82
CA SER A 106 9.03 12.01 0.92
C SER A 106 7.82 12.72 1.51
N SER A 107 6.63 12.14 1.40
CA SER A 107 5.38 12.62 1.97
C SER A 107 5.11 12.10 3.40
N GLY A 108 6.02 11.31 3.97
CA GLY A 108 5.89 10.77 5.33
C GLY A 108 5.05 9.49 5.45
N LEU A 109 4.73 8.81 4.33
CA LEU A 109 4.11 7.49 4.34
C LEU A 109 5.18 6.40 4.18
N THR A 110 4.89 5.21 4.69
CA THR A 110 5.72 4.01 4.49
C THR A 110 5.17 3.22 3.31
N PRO A 111 5.89 3.10 2.18
CA PRO A 111 5.46 2.25 1.09
C PRO A 111 5.58 0.77 1.43
N ILE A 112 4.60 -0.01 0.99
CA ILE A 112 4.62 -1.47 0.95
C ILE A 112 4.78 -1.85 -0.52
N VAL A 113 6.01 -2.19 -0.91
CA VAL A 113 6.34 -2.45 -2.32
C VAL A 113 6.18 -3.92 -2.62
N CYS A 114 5.24 -4.25 -3.50
CA CYS A 114 4.99 -5.62 -3.93
C CYS A 114 5.93 -6.01 -5.07
N VAL A 115 6.61 -7.14 -4.89
CA VAL A 115 7.46 -7.77 -5.90
C VAL A 115 7.03 -9.22 -6.11
N GLY A 116 7.19 -9.73 -7.30
CA GLY A 116 6.85 -11.12 -7.61
C GLY A 116 6.74 -11.38 -9.10
N GLU A 117 6.96 -12.62 -9.47
CA GLU A 117 6.85 -13.14 -10.83
C GLU A 117 5.44 -13.64 -11.14
N THR A 118 5.11 -13.74 -12.43
CA THR A 118 3.91 -14.43 -12.91
C THR A 118 4.12 -15.95 -12.90
N LEU A 119 3.01 -16.72 -12.97
CA LEU A 119 3.08 -18.18 -13.07
C LEU A 119 3.92 -18.62 -14.29
N GLU A 120 3.73 -17.97 -15.44
CA GLU A 120 4.50 -18.26 -16.66
C GLU A 120 6.00 -18.00 -16.49
N GLN A 121 6.38 -16.94 -15.79
CA GLN A 121 7.78 -16.63 -15.48
C GLN A 121 8.39 -17.67 -14.52
N ARG A 122 7.60 -18.11 -13.52
CA ARG A 122 8.02 -19.16 -12.60
C ARG A 122 8.24 -20.48 -13.32
N GLU A 123 7.33 -20.90 -14.20
CA GLU A 123 7.45 -22.11 -15.00
C GLU A 123 8.66 -22.09 -15.94
N ARG A 124 9.09 -20.91 -16.39
CA ARG A 124 10.31 -20.70 -17.17
C ARG A 124 11.59 -20.55 -16.34
N GLY A 125 11.49 -20.66 -14.99
CA GLY A 125 12.65 -20.50 -14.10
C GLY A 125 13.19 -19.07 -14.04
N GLU A 126 12.38 -18.06 -14.31
CA GLU A 126 12.76 -16.65 -14.39
C GLU A 126 12.54 -15.86 -13.07
N ALA A 127 12.09 -16.51 -11.99
CA ALA A 127 11.69 -15.87 -10.74
C ALA A 127 12.78 -14.93 -10.19
N ASP A 128 13.99 -15.44 -10.01
CA ASP A 128 15.12 -14.66 -9.45
C ASP A 128 15.44 -13.42 -10.29
N ARG A 129 15.46 -13.57 -11.63
CA ARG A 129 15.73 -12.46 -12.54
C ARG A 129 14.64 -11.38 -12.45
N VAL A 130 13.38 -11.81 -12.37
CA VAL A 130 12.22 -10.88 -12.30
C VAL A 130 12.23 -10.14 -10.97
N ILE A 131 12.39 -10.84 -9.85
CA ILE A 131 12.39 -10.24 -8.51
C ILE A 131 13.59 -9.30 -8.34
N THR A 132 14.79 -9.73 -8.76
CA THR A 132 15.99 -8.88 -8.71
C THR A 132 15.76 -7.56 -9.45
N ARG A 133 15.28 -7.62 -10.70
CA ARG A 133 14.97 -6.41 -11.48
C ARG A 133 13.95 -5.52 -10.78
N GLN A 134 12.85 -6.10 -10.27
CA GLN A 134 11.80 -5.33 -9.60
C GLN A 134 12.32 -4.66 -8.31
N VAL A 135 13.21 -5.33 -7.56
CA VAL A 135 13.85 -4.75 -6.38
C VAL A 135 14.81 -3.64 -6.79
N GLU A 136 15.73 -3.89 -7.74
CA GLU A 136 16.70 -2.89 -8.19
C GLU A 136 16.04 -1.63 -8.75
N GLN A 137 15.05 -1.79 -9.62
CA GLN A 137 14.39 -0.66 -10.27
C GLN A 137 13.30 -0.01 -9.41
N GLY A 138 12.50 -0.83 -8.72
CA GLY A 138 11.38 -0.34 -7.91
C GLY A 138 11.80 0.32 -6.59
N LEU A 139 12.98 -0.02 -6.06
CA LEU A 139 13.49 0.53 -4.80
C LEU A 139 14.65 1.52 -4.96
N GLU A 140 14.98 1.90 -6.19
CA GLU A 140 16.04 2.88 -6.45
C GLU A 140 15.76 4.19 -5.71
N ASN A 141 16.77 4.73 -5.00
CA ASN A 141 16.68 5.96 -4.20
C ASN A 141 15.63 5.95 -3.07
N THR A 142 15.11 4.78 -2.67
CA THR A 142 14.26 4.68 -1.47
C THR A 142 15.12 4.56 -0.20
N ASP A 143 14.55 5.00 0.93
CA ASP A 143 15.14 4.77 2.26
C ASP A 143 14.72 3.39 2.78
N PRO A 144 15.65 2.43 2.94
CA PRO A 144 15.33 1.09 3.40
C PRO A 144 14.85 1.04 4.87
N SER A 145 15.09 2.09 5.67
CA SER A 145 14.64 2.15 7.06
C SER A 145 13.12 2.44 7.19
N ASN A 146 12.51 2.97 6.14
CA ASN A 146 11.07 3.30 6.07
C ASN A 146 10.42 2.63 4.86
N LEU A 147 10.58 1.32 4.73
CA LEU A 147 10.14 0.53 3.58
C LEU A 147 9.72 -0.88 4.02
N ILE A 148 8.68 -1.43 3.39
CA ILE A 148 8.29 -2.84 3.48
C ILE A 148 8.31 -3.43 2.06
N VAL A 149 8.88 -4.61 1.89
CA VAL A 149 8.89 -5.36 0.63
C VAL A 149 8.24 -6.71 0.83
#